data_d45f521f4d7936ba7bf9043ece2cc3c8
#
_entry.id   d45f521f4d7936ba7bf9043ece2cc3c8
#
_cell.length_a   1.000
_cell.length_b   1.000
_cell.length_c   1.000
_cell.angle_alpha   90.00
_cell.angle_beta   90.00
_cell.angle_gamma   90.00
#
_symmetry.space_group_name_H-M   'P 1'
#
loop_
_entity.id
_entity.type
_entity.pdbx_description
1 polymer ?
#
loop_
_entity_poly.entity_id
_entity_poly.type
_entity_poly.pdbx_seq_one_letter_code
_entity_poly.pdbx_strand_id
1 'polypeptide(L)'
;MRHGHRIEIDSEAEVAYLHLSDNDVATTVEITPEVNVDLDEMDVAVGIEVLDLSQQIPVDQITKGCHIKTGDQEALKALAESIALARHRKLISAPQGRLTRLANDELSCA
;
A
#
# COMPACT_ATOMS: atom_id res chain seq x y z
N MET A 1 -7.16 19.31 7.18
CA MET A 1 -6.67 18.95 7.24
C MET A 1 -5.90 18.17 6.64
N ARG A 2 -5.30 17.82 6.69
CA ARG A 2 -4.67 17.13 6.13
C ARG A 2 -4.65 15.91 6.44
N HIS A 3 -4.84 15.12 5.98
CA HIS A 3 -4.67 13.85 6.40
C HIS A 3 -3.45 13.39 5.79
N GLY A 4 -2.61 12.77 6.44
CA GLY A 4 -1.43 12.19 5.86
C GLY A 4 -1.75 10.81 5.36
N HIS A 5 -0.88 10.29 4.54
CA HIS A 5 -0.98 8.89 4.15
C HIS A 5 -0.50 8.02 5.31
N ARG A 6 -1.14 6.88 5.48
CA ARG A 6 -0.80 5.98 6.58
C ARG A 6 -0.71 4.57 6.04
N ILE A 7 0.31 3.85 6.46
CA ILE A 7 0.53 2.48 6.01
C ILE A 7 0.50 1.56 7.21
N GLU A 8 -0.27 0.49 7.09
CA GLU A 8 -0.32 -0.56 8.09
C GLU A 8 0.20 -1.84 7.46
N ILE A 9 1.16 -2.47 8.09
CA ILE A 9 1.74 -3.70 7.59
C ILE A 9 1.69 -4.75 8.69
N ASP A 10 1.16 -5.92 8.34
CA ASP A 10 1.15 -7.07 9.22
C ASP A 10 2.08 -8.10 8.61
N SER A 11 3.28 -8.22 9.15
CA SER A 11 4.28 -9.09 8.57
C SER A 11 3.98 -10.57 8.80
N GLU A 12 3.24 -10.89 9.84
CA GLU A 12 2.84 -12.27 10.07
C GLU A 12 1.85 -12.74 9.03
N ALA A 13 0.84 -11.91 8.77
CA ALA A 13 -0.16 -12.24 7.78
C ALA A 13 0.31 -11.90 6.37
N GLU A 14 1.39 -11.14 6.26
CA GLU A 14 1.96 -10.69 4.99
C GLU A 14 0.97 -9.87 4.18
N VAL A 15 0.30 -8.95 4.85
CA VAL A 15 -0.65 -8.05 4.21
C VAL A 15 -0.31 -6.61 4.58
N ALA A 16 -0.78 -5.68 3.77
CA ALA A 16 -0.59 -4.27 4.02
C ALA A 16 -1.79 -3.48 3.56
N TYR A 17 -1.98 -2.31 4.15
CA TYR A 17 -3.04 -1.41 3.74
C TYR A 17 -2.50 0.01 3.69
N LEU A 18 -2.69 0.68 2.56
CA LEU A 18 -2.29 2.06 2.39
C LEU A 18 -3.53 2.94 2.48
N HIS A 19 -3.59 3.76 3.52
CA HIS A 19 -4.68 4.71 3.69
C HIS A 19 -4.37 5.98 2.92
N LEU A 20 -5.23 6.35 1.98
CA LEU A 20 -5.01 7.53 1.16
C LEU A 20 -5.90 8.69 1.59
N SER A 21 -7.04 8.39 2.19
CA SER A 21 -8.01 9.40 2.52
C SER A 21 -8.88 8.90 3.65
N ASP A 22 -9.52 9.81 4.37
CA ASP A 22 -10.47 9.46 5.44
C ASP A 22 -11.89 9.31 4.95
N ASN A 23 -12.11 9.46 3.65
CA ASN A 23 -13.45 9.30 3.10
C ASN A 23 -13.93 7.88 3.28
N ASP A 24 -15.25 7.74 3.40
CA ASP A 24 -15.85 6.41 3.55
C ASP A 24 -15.69 5.59 2.30
N VAL A 25 -15.55 4.29 2.47
CA VAL A 25 -15.45 3.37 1.35
C VAL A 25 -16.85 3.07 0.83
N ALA A 26 -17.07 3.31 -0.45
CA ALA A 26 -18.33 2.99 -1.09
C ALA A 26 -18.27 1.70 -1.88
N THR A 27 -17.11 1.39 -2.45
CA THR A 27 -16.94 0.23 -3.32
C THR A 27 -15.51 -0.26 -3.24
N THR A 28 -15.30 -1.55 -3.43
CA THR A 28 -13.96 -2.13 -3.52
C THR A 28 -13.79 -2.81 -4.86
N VAL A 29 -12.68 -2.53 -5.53
CA VAL A 29 -12.37 -3.09 -6.84
C VAL A 29 -11.18 -4.02 -6.70
N GLU A 30 -11.30 -5.22 -7.23
CA GLU A 30 -10.19 -6.18 -7.24
C GLU A 30 -9.35 -5.93 -8.48
N ILE A 31 -8.11 -5.49 -8.29
CA ILE A 31 -7.18 -5.26 -9.40
C ILE A 31 -6.52 -6.56 -9.80
N THR A 32 -6.02 -7.28 -8.82
CA THR A 32 -5.48 -8.63 -8.99
C THR A 32 -5.98 -9.45 -7.80
N PRO A 33 -5.79 -10.75 -7.80
CA PRO A 33 -6.21 -11.53 -6.62
C PRO A 33 -5.53 -11.07 -5.34
N GLU A 34 -4.41 -10.38 -5.44
CA GLU A 34 -3.67 -9.95 -4.26
C GLU A 34 -3.81 -8.46 -3.95
N VAL A 35 -4.52 -7.70 -4.78
CA VAL A 35 -4.60 -6.25 -4.58
C VAL A 35 -6.01 -5.76 -4.81
N ASN A 36 -6.56 -5.10 -3.78
CA ASN A 36 -7.86 -4.46 -3.85
C ASN A 36 -7.71 -2.98 -3.65
N VAL A 37 -8.57 -2.20 -4.31
CA VAL A 37 -8.60 -0.75 -4.13
C VAL A 37 -9.97 -0.35 -3.65
N ASP A 38 -10.01 0.37 -2.52
CA ASP A 38 -11.25 0.90 -1.97
C ASP A 38 -11.50 2.28 -2.57
N LEU A 39 -12.72 2.50 -3.04
CA LEU A 39 -13.11 3.75 -3.68
C LEU A 39 -14.20 4.44 -2.87
N ASP A 40 -14.22 5.78 -2.91
CA ASP A 40 -15.27 6.52 -2.26
C ASP A 40 -16.47 6.69 -3.22
N GLU A 41 -17.44 7.51 -2.85
CA GLU A 41 -18.64 7.70 -3.65
C GLU A 41 -18.34 8.33 -4.99
N MET A 42 -17.23 9.03 -5.11
CA MET A 42 -16.85 9.68 -6.36
C MET A 42 -15.95 8.79 -7.20
N ASP A 43 -15.81 7.52 -6.80
CA ASP A 43 -14.94 6.55 -7.48
C ASP A 43 -13.45 6.93 -7.41
N VAL A 44 -13.07 7.63 -6.36
CA VAL A 44 -11.68 7.99 -6.14
C VAL A 44 -11.10 7.06 -5.08
N ALA A 45 -9.88 6.60 -5.29
CA ALA A 45 -9.24 5.66 -4.38
C ALA A 45 -9.02 6.29 -3.00
N VAL A 46 -9.44 5.58 -1.96
CA VAL A 46 -9.23 5.99 -0.58
C VAL A 46 -8.33 5.01 0.17
N GLY A 47 -8.13 3.83 -0.36
CA GLY A 47 -7.24 2.86 0.28
C GLY A 47 -6.86 1.77 -0.68
N ILE A 48 -5.72 1.14 -0.41
CA ILE A 48 -5.22 0.05 -1.23
C ILE A 48 -4.81 -1.08 -0.32
N GLU A 49 -5.38 -2.25 -0.55
CA GLU A 49 -5.12 -3.44 0.26
C GLU A 49 -4.24 -4.40 -0.53
N VAL A 50 -3.13 -4.81 0.08
CA VAL A 50 -2.21 -5.77 -0.51
C VAL A 50 -2.27 -7.03 0.33
N LEU A 51 -2.71 -8.13 -0.29
CA LEU A 51 -2.97 -9.37 0.43
C LEU A 51 -1.80 -10.34 0.39
N ASP A 52 -0.74 -10.01 -0.32
CA ASP A 52 0.42 -10.89 -0.40
C ASP A 52 1.65 -10.04 -0.63
N LEU A 53 2.43 -9.82 0.42
CA LEU A 53 3.61 -8.97 0.34
C LEU A 53 4.76 -9.60 -0.44
N SER A 54 4.65 -10.88 -0.78
CA SER A 54 5.68 -11.52 -1.59
C SER A 54 5.53 -11.19 -3.06
N GLN A 55 4.39 -10.61 -3.45
CA GLN A 55 4.14 -10.24 -4.84
C GLN A 55 4.51 -8.79 -5.07
N GLN A 56 4.93 -8.50 -6.28
CA GLN A 56 5.21 -7.12 -6.67
C GLN A 56 3.89 -6.37 -6.80
N ILE A 57 3.85 -5.16 -6.30
CA ILE A 57 2.64 -4.34 -6.40
C ILE A 57 2.50 -3.80 -7.82
N PRO A 58 1.39 -4.07 -8.49
CA PRO A 58 1.22 -3.66 -9.89
C PRO A 58 0.77 -2.19 -9.97
N VAL A 59 1.70 -1.28 -9.73
CA VAL A 59 1.39 0.14 -9.66
C VAL A 59 0.71 0.63 -10.92
N ASP A 60 1.19 0.20 -12.09
CA ASP A 60 0.60 0.66 -13.35
C ASP A 60 -0.82 0.18 -13.52
N GLN A 61 -1.09 -1.06 -13.16
CA GLN A 61 -2.46 -1.56 -13.26
C GLN A 61 -3.40 -0.81 -12.33
N ILE A 62 -2.92 -0.50 -11.13
CA ILE A 62 -3.73 0.21 -10.17
C ILE A 62 -4.04 1.61 -10.67
N THR A 63 -3.03 2.33 -11.15
CA THR A 63 -3.24 3.70 -11.61
C THR A 63 -4.07 3.78 -12.88
N LYS A 64 -4.02 2.75 -13.70
CA LYS A 64 -4.84 2.72 -14.91
C LYS A 64 -6.27 2.27 -14.63
N GLY A 65 -6.44 1.41 -13.65
CA GLY A 65 -7.76 0.85 -13.36
C GLY A 65 -8.60 1.68 -12.42
N CYS A 66 -8.00 2.58 -11.68
CA CYS A 66 -8.72 3.35 -10.67
C CYS A 66 -8.29 4.80 -10.72
N HIS A 67 -9.20 5.69 -10.32
CA HIS A 67 -8.87 7.10 -10.26
C HIS A 67 -8.12 7.36 -8.96
N ILE A 68 -6.84 7.69 -9.07
CA ILE A 68 -6.01 7.97 -7.92
C ILE A 68 -5.46 9.38 -8.07
N LYS A 69 -5.62 10.19 -7.04
CA LYS A 69 -5.11 11.56 -7.07
C LYS A 69 -3.60 11.55 -7.28
N THR A 70 -3.11 12.59 -7.94
CA THR A 70 -1.70 12.66 -8.29
C THR A 70 -0.79 12.52 -7.07
N GLY A 71 -1.11 13.22 -6.00
CA GLY A 71 -0.30 13.11 -4.80
C GLY A 71 -0.36 11.72 -4.18
N ASP A 72 -1.50 11.05 -4.33
CA ASP A 72 -1.65 9.71 -3.78
C ASP A 72 -0.90 8.69 -4.61
N GLN A 73 -0.65 8.97 -5.90
CA GLN A 73 0.15 8.06 -6.71
C GLN A 73 1.58 7.98 -6.20
N GLU A 74 2.11 9.09 -5.69
CA GLU A 74 3.43 9.07 -5.09
C GLU A 74 3.47 8.18 -3.86
N ALA A 75 2.42 8.24 -3.04
CA ALA A 75 2.35 7.39 -1.87
C ALA A 75 2.31 5.91 -2.27
N LEU A 76 1.59 5.59 -3.32
CA LEU A 76 1.52 4.21 -3.81
C LEU A 76 2.87 3.73 -4.28
N LYS A 77 3.59 4.56 -5.02
CA LYS A 77 4.93 4.20 -5.47
C LYS A 77 5.88 4.00 -4.29
N ALA A 78 5.77 4.87 -3.29
CA ALA A 78 6.61 4.74 -2.10
C ALA A 78 6.32 3.43 -1.38
N LEU A 79 5.06 3.05 -1.28
CA LEU A 79 4.69 1.78 -0.66
C LEU A 79 5.29 0.62 -1.43
N ALA A 80 5.16 0.62 -2.75
CA ALA A 80 5.68 -0.45 -3.57
C ALA A 80 7.19 -0.59 -3.40
N GLU A 81 7.88 0.53 -3.36
CA GLU A 81 9.33 0.51 -3.18
C GLU A 81 9.73 0.02 -1.80
N SER A 82 9.00 0.42 -0.78
CA SER A 82 9.30 0.00 0.58
C SER A 82 9.10 -1.50 0.75
N ILE A 83 8.07 -2.04 0.16
CA ILE A 83 7.81 -3.47 0.24
C ILE A 83 8.87 -4.24 -0.53
N ALA A 84 9.27 -3.73 -1.69
CA ALA A 84 10.32 -4.37 -2.48
C ALA A 84 11.64 -4.40 -1.73
N LEU A 85 11.97 -3.30 -1.06
CA LEU A 85 13.19 -3.24 -0.26
C LEU A 85 13.14 -4.20 0.92
N ALA A 86 12.01 -4.24 1.61
CA ALA A 86 11.86 -5.14 2.75
C ALA A 86 11.99 -6.60 2.31
N ARG A 87 11.42 -6.91 1.16
CA ARG A 87 11.50 -8.25 0.60
C ARG A 87 12.94 -8.60 0.25
N HIS A 88 13.66 -7.65 -0.31
CA HIS A 88 15.06 -7.84 -0.66
C HIS A 88 15.91 -8.10 0.59
N ARG A 89 15.68 -7.33 1.63
CA ARG A 89 16.40 -7.51 2.89
C ARG A 89 16.13 -8.88 3.49
N LYS A 90 14.90 -9.33 3.40
CA LYS A 90 14.52 -10.62 3.93
C LYS A 90 15.25 -11.75 3.23
N LEU A 91 15.50 -11.59 1.95
CA LEU A 91 16.26 -12.60 1.21
C LEU A 91 17.71 -12.63 1.60
N ILE A 92 18.27 -11.52 2.02
CA ILE A 92 19.68 -11.44 2.34
C ILE A 92 19.95 -11.83 3.77
N SER A 93 19.11 -11.34 4.68
CA SER A 93 19.34 -11.65 6.07
C SER A 93 18.03 -11.87 6.71
N ALA A 94 17.82 -12.53 7.63
CA ALA A 94 16.62 -13.06 8.01
C ALA A 94 15.88 -12.54 9.18
N PRO A 95 16.19 -11.58 9.94
CA PRO A 95 15.34 -11.25 11.08
C PRO A 95 14.03 -10.70 10.64
N GLN A 96 13.00 -11.38 10.99
CA GLN A 96 11.73 -10.97 10.59
C GLN A 96 11.14 -9.93 11.43
N GLY A 97 10.14 -9.58 11.67
CA GLY A 97 9.55 -8.66 12.59
C GLY A 97 10.07 -7.25 12.49
N ARG A 98 11.37 -7.11 12.35
CA ARG A 98 11.98 -5.83 12.20
C ARG A 98 11.68 -5.16 10.91
N LEU A 99 11.42 -5.94 9.86
CA LEU A 99 11.14 -5.39 8.55
C LEU A 99 9.89 -4.53 8.55
N THR A 100 8.88 -4.98 9.27
CA THR A 100 7.66 -4.22 9.36
C THR A 100 7.90 -2.85 9.97
N ARG A 101 8.67 -2.83 11.04
CA ARG A 101 8.95 -1.57 11.72
C ARG A 101 9.73 -0.62 10.85
N LEU A 102 10.72 -1.13 10.13
CA LEU A 102 11.52 -0.29 9.27
C LEU A 102 10.69 0.32 8.15
N ALA A 103 9.84 -0.48 7.53
CA ALA A 103 9.01 0.03 6.47
C ALA A 103 8.09 1.12 6.96
N ASN A 104 7.50 0.92 8.12
CA ASN A 104 6.62 1.93 8.68
C ASN A 104 7.36 3.21 9.01
N ASP A 105 8.53 3.08 9.60
CA ASP A 105 9.30 4.24 9.99
C ASP A 105 9.70 5.06 8.79
N GLU A 106 10.14 4.41 7.74
CA GLU A 106 10.53 5.11 6.54
C GLU A 106 9.39 5.88 5.93
N LEU A 107 8.24 5.27 5.89
CA LEU A 107 7.09 5.91 5.28
C LEU A 107 6.52 6.99 6.18
N SER A 108 6.62 6.82 7.48
CA SER A 108 6.16 7.82 8.39
C SER A 108 7.00 9.08 8.32
N CYS A 109 8.25 8.92 8.04
CA CYS A 109 9.14 10.06 7.96
C CYS A 109 9.03 10.79 6.65
N ALA A 110 8.42 10.18 5.68
CA ALA A 110 8.24 10.84 4.42
C ALA A 110 7.06 11.78 4.47
#